data_2765f1e6551b618fe8b2e672fc2e8ba7
#
_entry.id   2765f1e6551b618fe8b2e672fc2e8ba7
#
_cell.length_a   1.000
_cell.length_b   1.000
_cell.length_c   1.000
_cell.angle_alpha   90.00
_cell.angle_beta   90.00
_cell.angle_gamma   90.00
#
_symmetry.space_group_name_H-M   'P 1'
#
loop_
_entity.id
_entity.type
_entity.pdbx_description
1 polymer ?
#
loop_
_entity_poly.entity_id
_entity_poly.type
_entity_poly.pdbx_seq_one_letter_code
_entity_poly.pdbx_strand_id
1 'polypeptide(L)'
;MLMNVTSMRDAAAASIGLLLLSAPPASAAEKTYQSSPERRTTVERDWGLWLGPFRAKLVPVLMQDFGERYIYRDANAALPPPHAREQRVVFIGDSITDRWNLASSFPGKAYVNRGIGSQVTSQMLLRFHQDVIALQPTVVVILAGINDVQGFLQQERPDQIEANWEAMADLADRHHIAVVFGALLPVNDYTEAARDVVKERNPAELRSLNAWLKAFCVRRGYAFADYHEALVDRRGLMDARYTNDGVHPLDNGYARMAPIAAAAIAKALRKTR
;
A
#
# COMPACT_ATOMS: atom_id res chain seq x y z
N MET A 1 -68.93 24.72 51.92
CA MET A 1 -69.52 25.95 51.49
C MET A 1 -69.24 26.06 50.00
N LEU A 2 -70.18 25.51 49.18
CA LEU A 2 -71.13 26.30 48.37
C LEU A 2 -70.34 27.22 47.40
N MET A 3 -70.47 27.22 46.09
CA MET A 3 -71.49 26.96 45.13
C MET A 3 -70.80 27.08 43.76
N ASN A 4 -71.03 26.16 42.84
CA ASN A 4 -71.90 26.31 41.65
C ASN A 4 -71.80 27.65 40.92
N VAL A 5 -71.57 27.60 39.58
CA VAL A 5 -72.58 27.65 38.53
C VAL A 5 -71.94 27.74 37.14
N THR A 6 -72.24 26.75 36.32
CA THR A 6 -72.61 26.76 34.89
C THR A 6 -72.48 28.03 34.04
N SER A 7 -72.00 27.91 32.80
CA SER A 7 -72.72 28.24 31.56
C SER A 7 -71.83 28.20 30.33
N MET A 8 -72.11 27.28 29.45
CA MET A 8 -72.59 27.42 28.07
C MET A 8 -71.68 28.09 27.02
N ARG A 9 -71.29 27.23 26.11
CA ARG A 9 -71.36 27.36 24.63
C ARG A 9 -70.67 28.56 23.99
N ASP A 10 -69.63 28.23 23.15
CA ASP A 10 -69.79 28.43 21.71
C ASP A 10 -68.75 27.59 20.96
N ALA A 11 -69.24 26.87 19.95
CA ALA A 11 -68.47 26.04 19.08
C ALA A 11 -67.84 26.90 17.99
N ALA A 12 -66.52 26.95 17.96
CA ALA A 12 -65.77 27.40 16.79
C ALA A 12 -65.07 26.18 16.19
N ALA A 13 -65.60 25.72 15.08
CA ALA A 13 -64.97 24.69 14.24
C ALA A 13 -63.67 25.26 13.65
N ALA A 14 -62.56 24.92 14.23
CA ALA A 14 -61.24 25.14 13.60
C ALA A 14 -60.99 23.97 12.63
N SER A 15 -61.11 24.22 11.33
CA SER A 15 -60.64 23.34 10.27
C SER A 15 -59.14 23.20 10.38
N ILE A 16 -58.69 22.08 10.93
CA ILE A 16 -57.28 21.68 10.85
C ILE A 16 -57.02 21.25 9.41
N GLY A 17 -56.49 22.18 8.63
CA GLY A 17 -55.91 21.88 7.34
C GLY A 17 -54.72 20.94 7.55
N LEU A 18 -54.94 19.65 7.21
CA LEU A 18 -53.85 18.67 7.16
C LEU A 18 -52.93 19.05 6.00
N LEU A 19 -51.90 19.82 6.31
CA LEU A 19 -50.74 19.96 5.40
C LEU A 19 -50.11 18.57 5.27
N LEU A 20 -50.50 17.86 4.22
CA LEU A 20 -49.70 16.76 3.71
C LEU A 20 -48.34 17.34 3.28
N LEU A 21 -47.40 17.36 4.17
CA LEU A 21 -45.99 17.47 3.81
C LEU A 21 -45.68 16.24 2.95
N SER A 22 -45.77 16.41 1.62
CA SER A 22 -45.23 15.45 0.70
C SER A 22 -43.74 15.27 1.04
N ALA A 23 -43.39 14.09 1.55
CA ALA A 23 -41.99 13.72 1.67
C ALA A 23 -41.33 13.96 0.32
N PRO A 24 -40.12 14.57 0.29
CA PRO A 24 -39.41 14.70 -0.96
C PRO A 24 -39.26 13.32 -1.58
N PRO A 25 -39.34 13.18 -2.90
CA PRO A 25 -39.20 11.88 -3.54
C PRO A 25 -37.87 11.28 -3.12
N ALA A 26 -37.87 10.02 -2.73
CA ALA A 26 -36.71 9.26 -2.33
C ALA A 26 -35.59 9.54 -3.32
N SER A 27 -34.50 10.06 -2.78
CA SER A 27 -33.53 10.86 -3.46
C SER A 27 -32.88 10.15 -4.65
N ALA A 28 -32.59 10.93 -5.68
CA ALA A 28 -31.73 10.55 -6.81
C ALA A 28 -30.37 9.93 -6.38
N ALA A 29 -29.95 10.09 -5.13
CA ALA A 29 -28.75 9.50 -4.54
C ALA A 29 -28.81 7.98 -4.44
N GLU A 30 -29.98 7.38 -4.17
CA GLU A 30 -30.14 5.92 -4.11
C GLU A 30 -30.06 5.27 -5.49
N LYS A 31 -30.53 5.96 -6.54
CA LYS A 31 -30.41 5.49 -7.93
C LYS A 31 -28.99 5.55 -8.46
N THR A 32 -28.19 6.52 -8.05
CA THR A 32 -26.79 6.65 -8.47
C THR A 32 -25.89 5.61 -7.80
N TYR A 33 -26.18 5.20 -6.59
CA TYR A 33 -25.40 4.18 -5.89
C TYR A 33 -25.62 2.76 -6.46
N GLN A 34 -26.81 2.46 -6.98
CA GLN A 34 -27.17 1.15 -7.53
C GLN A 34 -26.82 0.96 -9.01
N SER A 35 -26.53 2.02 -9.74
CA SER A 35 -26.49 2.01 -11.21
C SER A 35 -25.13 2.11 -11.85
N SER A 36 -24.03 2.04 -11.08
CA SER A 36 -22.70 2.01 -11.70
C SER A 36 -22.41 0.62 -12.29
N PRO A 37 -22.50 0.43 -13.61
CA PRO A 37 -22.26 -0.88 -14.23
C PRO A 37 -20.81 -1.37 -14.03
N GLU A 38 -19.89 -0.47 -13.70
CA GLU A 38 -18.46 -0.73 -13.49
C GLU A 38 -18.15 -1.44 -12.16
N ARG A 39 -19.11 -1.51 -11.22
CA ARG A 39 -18.94 -2.26 -9.96
C ARG A 39 -18.96 -3.79 -10.13
N ARG A 40 -19.23 -4.31 -11.31
CA ARG A 40 -19.47 -5.75 -11.55
C ARG A 40 -18.29 -6.53 -12.07
N THR A 41 -17.17 -5.93 -12.34
CA THR A 41 -16.00 -6.67 -12.83
C THR A 41 -15.11 -7.09 -11.70
N THR A 42 -15.55 -8.09 -10.92
CA THR A 42 -14.55 -9.05 -10.43
C THR A 42 -14.06 -9.78 -11.65
N VAL A 43 -12.86 -9.51 -12.08
CA VAL A 43 -12.20 -10.34 -13.08
C VAL A 43 -12.08 -11.72 -12.46
N GLU A 44 -12.91 -12.68 -12.91
CA GLU A 44 -12.73 -14.07 -12.57
C GLU A 44 -11.40 -14.49 -13.19
N ARG A 45 -10.40 -14.65 -12.34
CA ARG A 45 -9.08 -15.13 -12.73
C ARG A 45 -8.85 -16.46 -12.06
N ASP A 46 -8.34 -17.42 -12.80
CA ASP A 46 -7.81 -18.66 -12.23
C ASP A 46 -6.52 -18.35 -11.48
N TRP A 47 -6.60 -18.39 -10.14
CA TRP A 47 -5.47 -18.16 -9.26
C TRP A 47 -4.66 -19.42 -8.95
N GLY A 48 -5.01 -20.55 -9.57
CA GLY A 48 -4.38 -21.83 -9.32
C GLY A 48 -4.62 -22.41 -7.93
N LEU A 49 -4.02 -23.58 -7.70
CA LEU A 49 -4.27 -24.38 -6.50
C LEU A 49 -3.76 -23.76 -5.20
N TRP A 50 -2.76 -22.89 -5.25
CA TRP A 50 -2.17 -22.28 -4.06
C TRP A 50 -2.70 -20.87 -3.81
N LEU A 51 -2.66 -20.01 -4.81
CA LEU A 51 -3.04 -18.59 -4.65
C LEU A 51 -4.55 -18.42 -4.44
N GLY A 52 -5.38 -19.23 -5.08
CA GLY A 52 -6.83 -19.19 -4.93
C GLY A 52 -7.29 -19.42 -3.48
N PRO A 53 -6.89 -20.52 -2.81
CA PRO A 53 -7.20 -20.76 -1.41
C PRO A 53 -6.62 -19.71 -0.45
N PHE A 54 -5.41 -19.22 -0.71
CA PHE A 54 -4.80 -18.16 0.10
C PHE A 54 -5.62 -16.87 -0.01
N ARG A 55 -5.95 -16.46 -1.24
CA ARG A 55 -6.76 -15.27 -1.51
C ARG A 55 -8.16 -15.35 -0.89
N ALA A 56 -8.79 -16.52 -0.95
CA ALA A 56 -10.09 -16.76 -0.34
C ALA A 56 -10.09 -16.57 1.20
N LYS A 57 -8.98 -16.88 1.86
CA LYS A 57 -8.80 -16.63 3.29
C LYS A 57 -8.50 -15.15 3.58
N LEU A 58 -7.75 -14.49 2.71
CA LEU A 58 -7.32 -13.11 2.92
C LEU A 58 -8.45 -12.09 2.68
N VAL A 59 -9.27 -12.29 1.64
CA VAL A 59 -10.31 -11.33 1.26
C VAL A 59 -11.26 -10.95 2.41
N PRO A 60 -11.79 -11.87 3.23
CA PRO A 60 -12.63 -11.51 4.38
C PRO A 60 -11.92 -10.62 5.40
N VAL A 61 -10.61 -10.77 5.58
CA VAL A 61 -9.80 -9.93 6.47
C VAL A 61 -9.65 -8.53 5.88
N LEU A 62 -9.36 -8.45 4.59
CA LEU A 62 -9.23 -7.17 3.87
C LEU A 62 -10.55 -6.38 3.84
N MET A 63 -11.70 -7.04 3.89
CA MET A 63 -13.00 -6.38 3.99
C MET A 63 -13.20 -5.67 5.34
N GLN A 64 -12.50 -6.10 6.39
CA GLN A 64 -12.55 -5.48 7.71
C GLN A 64 -11.50 -4.36 7.84
N ASP A 65 -10.30 -4.57 7.32
CA ASP A 65 -9.21 -3.60 7.28
C ASP A 65 -8.37 -3.81 6.01
N PHE A 66 -8.74 -3.11 4.94
CA PHE A 66 -8.07 -3.25 3.65
C PHE A 66 -6.57 -2.93 3.71
N GLY A 67 -6.16 -1.99 4.56
CA GLY A 67 -4.77 -1.62 4.75
C GLY A 67 -3.98 -2.56 5.68
N GLU A 68 -4.66 -3.52 6.33
CA GLU A 68 -4.07 -4.45 7.32
C GLU A 68 -3.29 -3.70 8.42
N ARG A 69 -3.85 -2.58 8.88
CA ARG A 69 -3.23 -1.66 9.84
C ARG A 69 -3.03 -2.26 11.23
N TYR A 70 -3.70 -3.37 11.51
CA TYR A 70 -3.55 -4.11 12.77
C TYR A 70 -2.20 -4.82 12.90
N ILE A 71 -1.53 -5.18 11.79
CA ILE A 71 -0.33 -6.03 11.78
C ILE A 71 0.80 -5.42 12.61
N TYR A 72 1.09 -4.14 12.42
CA TYR A 72 2.18 -3.47 13.13
C TYR A 72 1.71 -2.57 14.28
N ARG A 73 0.40 -2.53 14.59
CA ARG A 73 -0.15 -1.63 15.61
C ARG A 73 0.57 -1.72 16.95
N ASP A 74 0.73 -2.93 17.48
CA ASP A 74 1.32 -3.14 18.80
C ASP A 74 2.85 -2.93 18.78
N ALA A 75 3.51 -3.35 17.70
CA ALA A 75 4.93 -3.10 17.49
C ALA A 75 5.24 -1.60 17.31
N ASN A 76 4.35 -0.86 16.65
CA ASN A 76 4.46 0.60 16.52
C ASN A 76 4.29 1.29 17.87
N ALA A 77 3.31 0.86 18.66
CA ALA A 77 3.07 1.41 20.00
C ALA A 77 4.23 1.13 20.98
N ALA A 78 4.89 0.00 20.82
CA ALA A 78 6.05 -0.38 21.65
C ALA A 78 7.36 0.29 21.23
N LEU A 79 7.43 0.86 20.00
CA LEU A 79 8.65 1.49 19.49
C LEU A 79 8.85 2.86 20.16
N PRO A 80 9.96 3.07 20.91
CA PRO A 80 10.21 4.36 21.56
C PRO A 80 10.43 5.46 20.51
N PRO A 81 10.18 6.74 20.84
CA PRO A 81 10.56 7.85 19.99
C PRO A 81 12.07 7.79 19.63
N PRO A 82 12.47 8.27 18.45
CA PRO A 82 13.88 8.25 18.07
C PRO A 82 14.70 9.14 18.99
N HIS A 83 15.91 8.70 19.36
CA HIS A 83 16.84 9.54 20.12
C HIS A 83 17.36 10.71 19.27
N ALA A 84 17.79 11.80 19.91
CA ALA A 84 18.16 13.06 19.24
C ALA A 84 19.20 12.94 18.09
N ARG A 85 19.98 11.85 18.02
CA ARG A 85 20.95 11.59 16.96
C ARG A 85 20.63 10.30 16.18
N GLU A 86 19.50 9.67 16.45
CA GLU A 86 19.09 8.45 15.76
C GLU A 86 18.65 8.78 14.33
N GLN A 87 19.25 8.09 13.38
CA GLN A 87 18.81 8.12 11.99
C GLN A 87 17.91 6.91 11.75
N ARG A 88 16.68 6.98 12.26
CA ARG A 88 15.70 5.93 12.04
C ARG A 88 15.36 5.85 10.56
N VAL A 89 15.39 4.65 10.02
CA VAL A 89 14.97 4.36 8.64
C VAL A 89 13.84 3.34 8.68
N VAL A 90 12.72 3.65 8.04
CA VAL A 90 11.60 2.71 7.89
C VAL A 90 11.62 2.14 6.48
N PHE A 91 11.54 0.82 6.38
CA PHE A 91 11.34 0.11 5.12
C PHE A 91 9.88 -0.30 5.03
N ILE A 92 9.14 0.27 4.09
CA ILE A 92 7.76 -0.09 3.79
C ILE A 92 7.69 -0.80 2.44
N GLY A 93 6.90 -1.87 2.37
CA GLY A 93 6.79 -2.69 1.17
C GLY A 93 5.91 -3.91 1.36
N ASP A 94 6.03 -4.83 0.43
CA ASP A 94 5.34 -6.12 0.38
C ASP A 94 6.16 -7.27 1.00
N SER A 95 5.94 -8.50 0.51
CA SER A 95 6.66 -9.70 0.97
C SER A 95 8.17 -9.65 0.77
N ILE A 96 8.66 -8.89 -0.22
CA ILE A 96 10.10 -8.73 -0.44
C ILE A 96 10.72 -7.93 0.70
N THR A 97 10.03 -6.89 1.17
CA THR A 97 10.46 -6.13 2.34
C THR A 97 10.23 -6.93 3.63
N ASP A 98 9.07 -7.58 3.78
CA ASP A 98 8.72 -8.38 4.95
C ASP A 98 9.78 -9.44 5.28
N ARG A 99 10.22 -10.19 4.26
CA ARG A 99 11.23 -11.26 4.39
C ARG A 99 12.66 -10.75 4.55
N TRP A 100 12.91 -9.43 4.38
CA TRP A 100 14.27 -8.90 4.48
C TRP A 100 14.73 -8.78 5.93
N ASN A 101 15.70 -9.59 6.33
CA ASN A 101 16.32 -9.47 7.64
C ASN A 101 17.23 -8.22 7.69
N LEU A 102 16.63 -7.08 8.08
CA LEU A 102 17.35 -5.79 8.14
C LEU A 102 18.45 -5.79 9.21
N ALA A 103 18.24 -6.50 10.33
CA ALA A 103 19.25 -6.56 11.40
C ALA A 103 20.55 -7.26 10.93
N SER A 104 20.40 -8.32 10.13
CA SER A 104 21.53 -9.01 9.52
C SER A 104 22.17 -8.20 8.40
N SER A 105 21.35 -7.56 7.55
CA SER A 105 21.85 -6.79 6.40
C SER A 105 22.49 -5.45 6.78
N PHE A 106 22.08 -4.85 7.91
CA PHE A 106 22.50 -3.53 8.38
C PHE A 106 22.80 -3.55 9.88
N PRO A 107 23.83 -4.26 10.32
CA PRO A 107 24.13 -4.42 11.74
C PRO A 107 24.36 -3.06 12.42
N GLY A 108 23.77 -2.90 13.60
CA GLY A 108 23.90 -1.67 14.40
C GLY A 108 23.13 -0.45 13.87
N LYS A 109 22.24 -0.64 12.89
CA LYS A 109 21.37 0.43 12.36
C LYS A 109 19.98 0.39 12.98
N ALA A 110 19.40 1.57 13.24
CA ALA A 110 18.01 1.72 13.69
C ALA A 110 17.04 1.62 12.51
N TYR A 111 17.04 0.47 11.83
CA TYR A 111 16.20 0.22 10.67
C TYR A 111 14.97 -0.61 11.07
N VAL A 112 13.80 -0.16 10.65
CA VAL A 112 12.51 -0.73 11.05
C VAL A 112 11.85 -1.32 9.82
N ASN A 113 11.54 -2.62 9.86
CA ASN A 113 10.81 -3.32 8.80
C ASN A 113 9.31 -3.13 8.99
N ARG A 114 8.63 -2.65 7.93
CA ARG A 114 7.18 -2.51 7.81
C ARG A 114 6.69 -3.09 6.47
N GLY A 115 7.31 -4.21 6.06
CA GLY A 115 6.83 -5.04 4.96
C GLY A 115 5.63 -5.87 5.38
N ILE A 116 4.65 -6.04 4.50
CA ILE A 116 3.52 -6.96 4.69
C ILE A 116 3.34 -7.76 3.40
N GLY A 117 3.39 -9.07 3.51
CA GLY A 117 3.27 -9.97 2.37
C GLY A 117 2.00 -9.71 1.55
N SER A 118 2.10 -9.84 0.23
CA SER A 118 1.00 -9.70 -0.74
C SER A 118 0.41 -8.29 -0.91
N GLN A 119 0.85 -7.29 -0.16
CA GLN A 119 0.29 -5.95 -0.26
C GLN A 119 0.58 -5.28 -1.61
N VAL A 120 -0.42 -4.51 -2.06
CA VAL A 120 -0.36 -3.60 -3.21
C VAL A 120 -0.11 -2.16 -2.74
N THR A 121 0.25 -1.28 -3.67
CA THR A 121 0.61 0.12 -3.35
C THR A 121 -0.50 0.89 -2.63
N SER A 122 -1.77 0.67 -2.99
CA SER A 122 -2.93 1.32 -2.35
C SER A 122 -3.08 0.92 -0.88
N GLN A 123 -2.77 -0.33 -0.51
CA GLN A 123 -2.78 -0.77 0.90
C GLN A 123 -1.66 -0.10 1.71
N MET A 124 -0.46 0.00 1.13
CA MET A 124 0.67 0.68 1.77
C MET A 124 0.39 2.16 2.01
N LEU A 125 -0.26 2.83 1.06
CA LEU A 125 -0.71 4.22 1.21
C LEU A 125 -1.67 4.38 2.40
N LEU A 126 -2.63 3.47 2.59
CA LEU A 126 -3.58 3.53 3.71
C LEU A 126 -2.92 3.40 5.09
N ARG A 127 -1.83 2.67 5.19
CA ARG A 127 -1.09 2.49 6.45
C ARG A 127 0.15 3.37 6.58
N PHE A 128 0.43 4.22 5.59
CA PHE A 128 1.64 5.03 5.54
C PHE A 128 1.78 5.95 6.75
N HIS A 129 0.67 6.53 7.23
CA HIS A 129 0.71 7.38 8.41
C HIS A 129 1.19 6.62 9.65
N GLN A 130 0.55 5.50 9.98
CA GLN A 130 0.85 4.77 11.23
C GLN A 130 2.17 4.00 11.19
N ASP A 131 2.53 3.46 10.01
CA ASP A 131 3.69 2.57 9.87
C ASP A 131 4.96 3.30 9.42
N VAL A 132 4.83 4.57 9.01
CA VAL A 132 5.96 5.42 8.63
C VAL A 132 5.95 6.73 9.41
N ILE A 133 4.98 7.61 9.18
CA ILE A 133 4.99 8.98 9.70
C ILE A 133 5.03 9.01 11.23
N ALA A 134 4.16 8.24 11.88
CA ALA A 134 4.06 8.18 13.33
C ALA A 134 5.33 7.63 14.01
N LEU A 135 6.17 6.90 13.27
CA LEU A 135 7.44 6.38 13.76
C LEU A 135 8.60 7.40 13.69
N GLN A 136 8.33 8.58 13.13
CA GLN A 136 9.27 9.71 13.03
C GLN A 136 10.62 9.32 12.41
N PRO A 137 10.66 8.65 11.25
CA PRO A 137 11.92 8.29 10.62
C PRO A 137 12.57 9.52 9.96
N THR A 138 13.89 9.46 9.82
CA THR A 138 14.64 10.42 8.98
C THR A 138 14.52 10.06 7.50
N VAL A 139 14.41 8.76 7.19
CA VAL A 139 14.31 8.23 5.82
C VAL A 139 13.24 7.14 5.76
N VAL A 140 12.47 7.12 4.68
CA VAL A 140 11.65 5.98 4.29
C VAL A 140 12.21 5.32 3.02
N VAL A 141 12.30 4.00 3.02
CA VAL A 141 12.61 3.18 1.84
C VAL A 141 11.32 2.52 1.39
N ILE A 142 10.88 2.80 0.17
CA ILE A 142 9.63 2.31 -0.41
C ILE A 142 9.97 1.31 -1.50
N LEU A 143 9.55 0.04 -1.34
CA LEU A 143 9.63 -0.99 -2.36
C LEU A 143 8.25 -1.62 -2.53
N ALA A 144 7.52 -1.20 -3.57
CA ALA A 144 6.11 -1.47 -3.73
C ALA A 144 5.70 -1.50 -5.22
N GLY A 145 4.78 -2.38 -5.61
CA GLY A 145 4.18 -2.40 -6.94
C GLY A 145 4.22 -3.73 -7.67
N ILE A 146 5.01 -4.71 -7.22
CA ILE A 146 5.12 -6.01 -7.89
C ILE A 146 3.83 -6.83 -7.82
N ASN A 147 3.04 -6.67 -6.76
CA ASN A 147 1.73 -7.31 -6.59
C ASN A 147 0.62 -6.57 -7.34
N ASP A 148 0.77 -5.27 -7.55
CA ASP A 148 -0.08 -4.46 -8.42
C ASP A 148 0.02 -4.95 -9.86
N VAL A 149 1.25 -5.13 -10.38
CA VAL A 149 1.51 -5.68 -11.71
C VAL A 149 0.96 -7.11 -11.84
N GLN A 150 1.08 -7.93 -10.81
CA GLN A 150 0.45 -9.26 -10.78
C GLN A 150 -1.08 -9.19 -10.86
N GLY A 151 -1.69 -8.09 -10.42
CA GLY A 151 -3.13 -7.98 -10.24
C GLY A 151 -3.62 -8.85 -9.08
N PHE A 152 -2.85 -8.95 -7.99
CA PHE A 152 -3.13 -9.86 -6.86
C PHE A 152 -4.49 -9.60 -6.20
N LEU A 153 -4.85 -8.35 -5.97
CA LEU A 153 -6.18 -7.96 -5.47
C LEU A 153 -7.10 -7.54 -6.62
N GLN A 154 -6.61 -6.65 -7.44
CA GLN A 154 -7.21 -6.17 -8.68
C GLN A 154 -6.09 -5.80 -9.64
N GLN A 155 -6.38 -5.75 -10.92
CA GLN A 155 -5.40 -5.28 -11.90
C GLN A 155 -5.32 -3.76 -11.80
N GLU A 156 -4.21 -3.25 -11.30
CA GLU A 156 -3.91 -1.83 -11.30
C GLU A 156 -3.27 -1.43 -12.63
N ARG A 157 -3.64 -0.24 -13.12
CA ARG A 157 -2.94 0.34 -14.27
C ARG A 157 -1.65 1.03 -13.81
N PRO A 158 -0.63 1.14 -14.69
CA PRO A 158 0.62 1.82 -14.35
C PRO A 158 0.42 3.21 -13.73
N ASP A 159 -0.48 4.03 -14.28
CA ASP A 159 -0.77 5.37 -13.77
C ASP A 159 -1.36 5.39 -12.35
N GLN A 160 -2.05 4.33 -11.92
CA GLN A 160 -2.55 4.18 -10.55
C GLN A 160 -1.42 3.82 -9.58
N ILE A 161 -0.51 2.95 -9.99
CA ILE A 161 0.70 2.61 -9.21
C ILE A 161 1.57 3.86 -9.03
N GLU A 162 1.79 4.59 -10.11
CA GLU A 162 2.53 5.86 -10.14
C GLU A 162 1.91 6.89 -9.19
N ALA A 163 0.58 7.06 -9.23
CA ALA A 163 -0.14 7.98 -8.34
C ALA A 163 -0.02 7.59 -6.86
N ASN A 164 -0.03 6.29 -6.54
CA ASN A 164 0.19 5.82 -5.17
C ASN A 164 1.62 6.10 -4.69
N TRP A 165 2.64 5.95 -5.56
CA TRP A 165 4.02 6.33 -5.24
C TRP A 165 4.15 7.83 -5.00
N GLU A 166 3.54 8.66 -5.88
CA GLU A 166 3.51 10.11 -5.71
C GLU A 166 2.86 10.51 -4.38
N ALA A 167 1.71 9.94 -4.05
CA ALA A 167 1.00 10.23 -2.80
C ALA A 167 1.83 9.86 -1.56
N MET A 168 2.49 8.69 -1.56
CA MET A 168 3.39 8.32 -0.45
C MET A 168 4.58 9.27 -0.34
N ALA A 169 5.14 9.71 -1.45
CA ALA A 169 6.23 10.67 -1.47
C ALA A 169 5.79 12.06 -0.96
N ASP A 170 4.62 12.54 -1.37
CA ASP A 170 4.06 13.82 -0.91
C ASP A 170 3.78 13.81 0.60
N LEU A 171 3.28 12.69 1.11
CA LEU A 171 3.13 12.50 2.56
C LEU A 171 4.47 12.53 3.28
N ALA A 172 5.50 11.88 2.77
CA ALA A 172 6.83 11.91 3.33
C ALA A 172 7.44 13.32 3.32
N ASP A 173 7.36 14.03 2.19
CA ASP A 173 7.84 15.41 2.06
C ASP A 173 7.14 16.35 3.04
N ARG A 174 5.82 16.23 3.18
CA ARG A 174 5.04 17.04 4.14
C ARG A 174 5.50 16.87 5.57
N HIS A 175 6.06 15.71 5.90
CA HIS A 175 6.57 15.38 7.24
C HIS A 175 8.11 15.42 7.31
N HIS A 176 8.78 16.00 6.32
CA HIS A 176 10.24 16.17 6.27
C HIS A 176 11.01 14.83 6.34
N ILE A 177 10.42 13.76 5.80
CA ILE A 177 11.02 12.43 5.73
C ILE A 177 11.68 12.28 4.35
N ALA A 178 12.97 12.03 4.32
CA ALA A 178 13.66 11.80 3.06
C ALA A 178 13.23 10.46 2.42
N VAL A 179 13.09 10.46 1.10
CA VAL A 179 12.55 9.31 0.37
C VAL A 179 13.63 8.57 -0.42
N VAL A 180 13.61 7.26 -0.30
CA VAL A 180 14.33 6.32 -1.17
C VAL A 180 13.31 5.40 -1.82
N PHE A 181 13.29 5.36 -3.14
CA PHE A 181 12.52 4.35 -3.87
C PHE A 181 13.43 3.20 -4.31
N GLY A 182 12.99 1.97 -4.04
CA GLY A 182 13.59 0.77 -4.59
C GLY A 182 12.99 0.42 -5.95
N ALA A 183 13.83 0.09 -6.92
CA ALA A 183 13.37 -0.47 -8.18
C ALA A 183 12.63 -1.79 -7.94
N LEU A 184 11.51 -2.01 -8.62
CA LEU A 184 10.84 -3.32 -8.68
C LEU A 184 11.85 -4.36 -9.18
N LEU A 185 11.91 -5.48 -8.47
CA LEU A 185 12.84 -6.55 -8.80
C LEU A 185 12.50 -7.19 -10.14
N PRO A 186 13.47 -7.75 -10.87
CA PRO A 186 13.18 -8.66 -11.96
C PRO A 186 12.49 -9.93 -11.44
N VAL A 187 11.85 -10.67 -12.31
CA VAL A 187 11.21 -11.97 -12.00
C VAL A 187 11.74 -13.03 -12.98
N ASN A 188 11.56 -14.30 -12.68
CA ASN A 188 11.86 -15.39 -13.62
C ASN A 188 10.82 -16.51 -13.59
N ASP A 189 10.95 -17.44 -14.55
CA ASP A 189 10.12 -18.62 -14.74
C ASP A 189 10.96 -19.92 -14.81
N TYR A 190 12.14 -19.94 -14.16
CA TYR A 190 13.13 -21.00 -14.35
C TYR A 190 12.86 -22.29 -13.56
N THR A 191 11.94 -22.25 -12.60
CA THR A 191 11.56 -23.42 -11.81
C THR A 191 10.09 -23.75 -12.01
N GLU A 192 9.68 -24.97 -11.67
CA GLU A 192 8.27 -25.36 -11.70
C GLU A 192 7.40 -24.47 -10.81
N ALA A 193 7.94 -24.04 -9.69
CA ALA A 193 7.25 -23.10 -8.78
C ALA A 193 7.07 -21.70 -9.39
N ALA A 194 7.91 -21.32 -10.33
CA ALA A 194 7.95 -20.01 -10.97
C ALA A 194 7.29 -19.97 -12.36
N ARG A 195 6.81 -21.08 -12.90
CA ARG A 195 6.40 -21.22 -14.32
C ARG A 195 5.42 -20.15 -14.84
N ASP A 196 4.57 -19.62 -13.98
CA ASP A 196 3.58 -18.60 -14.36
C ASP A 196 3.99 -17.17 -13.96
N VAL A 197 5.10 -17.00 -13.26
CA VAL A 197 5.52 -15.72 -12.66
C VAL A 197 5.74 -14.65 -13.71
N VAL A 198 6.47 -14.97 -14.79
CA VAL A 198 6.76 -14.01 -15.87
C VAL A 198 5.49 -13.63 -16.65
N LYS A 199 4.54 -14.55 -16.77
CA LYS A 199 3.23 -14.28 -17.37
C LYS A 199 2.40 -13.34 -16.52
N GLU A 200 2.43 -13.52 -15.22
CA GLU A 200 1.66 -12.73 -14.25
C GLU A 200 2.30 -11.36 -13.97
N ARG A 201 3.62 -11.29 -14.00
CA ARG A 201 4.42 -10.08 -13.73
C ARG A 201 5.28 -9.77 -14.95
N ASN A 202 4.66 -9.14 -15.94
CA ASN A 202 5.32 -8.84 -17.22
C ASN A 202 6.65 -8.07 -17.03
N PRO A 203 7.81 -8.65 -17.38
CA PRO A 203 9.10 -7.98 -17.21
C PRO A 203 9.23 -6.65 -17.96
N ALA A 204 8.53 -6.48 -19.09
CA ALA A 204 8.53 -5.22 -19.82
C ALA A 204 7.79 -4.13 -19.06
N GLU A 205 6.69 -4.45 -18.38
CA GLU A 205 5.94 -3.53 -17.53
C GLU A 205 6.74 -3.15 -16.29
N LEU A 206 7.38 -4.12 -15.62
CA LEU A 206 8.28 -3.85 -14.49
C LEU A 206 9.41 -2.89 -14.89
N ARG A 207 10.03 -3.09 -16.06
CA ARG A 207 11.06 -2.16 -16.55
C ARG A 207 10.50 -0.76 -16.87
N SER A 208 9.32 -0.69 -17.46
CA SER A 208 8.66 0.59 -17.75
C SER A 208 8.37 1.39 -16.47
N LEU A 209 7.79 0.74 -15.47
CA LEU A 209 7.55 1.32 -14.15
C LEU A 209 8.85 1.75 -13.47
N ASN A 210 9.90 0.95 -13.54
CA ASN A 210 11.22 1.31 -13.00
C ASN A 210 11.83 2.53 -13.72
N ALA A 211 11.67 2.63 -15.04
CA ALA A 211 12.13 3.78 -15.80
C ALA A 211 11.39 5.06 -15.40
N TRP A 212 10.07 5.00 -15.26
CA TRP A 212 9.26 6.10 -14.77
C TRP A 212 9.65 6.50 -13.34
N LEU A 213 9.77 5.52 -12.43
CA LEU A 213 10.12 5.75 -11.03
C LEU A 213 11.50 6.39 -10.88
N LYS A 214 12.48 5.94 -11.67
CA LYS A 214 13.82 6.54 -11.72
C LYS A 214 13.77 8.00 -12.20
N ALA A 215 12.99 8.28 -13.24
CA ALA A 215 12.78 9.64 -13.73
C ALA A 215 12.04 10.51 -12.70
N PHE A 216 11.04 9.97 -12.02
CA PHE A 216 10.33 10.62 -10.92
C PHE A 216 11.29 10.99 -9.77
N CYS A 217 12.13 10.06 -9.35
CA CYS A 217 13.15 10.32 -8.33
C CYS A 217 14.11 11.44 -8.74
N VAL A 218 14.50 11.51 -10.01
CA VAL A 218 15.36 12.61 -10.53
C VAL A 218 14.62 13.95 -10.44
N ARG A 219 13.37 14.00 -10.92
CA ARG A 219 12.56 15.24 -10.89
C ARG A 219 12.33 15.77 -9.48
N ARG A 220 12.05 14.89 -8.53
CA ARG A 220 11.75 15.25 -7.13
C ARG A 220 13.01 15.30 -6.26
N GLY A 221 14.13 14.85 -6.78
CA GLY A 221 15.39 14.80 -6.06
C GLY A 221 15.47 13.70 -5.01
N TYR A 222 14.68 12.65 -5.12
CA TYR A 222 14.74 11.48 -4.23
C TYR A 222 15.92 10.58 -4.55
N ALA A 223 16.26 9.68 -3.63
CA ALA A 223 17.23 8.63 -3.91
C ALA A 223 16.53 7.43 -4.57
N PHE A 224 17.21 6.80 -5.51
CA PHE A 224 16.76 5.60 -6.19
C PHE A 224 17.74 4.46 -5.91
N ALA A 225 17.25 3.32 -5.44
CA ALA A 225 18.00 2.11 -5.17
C ALA A 225 17.72 1.10 -6.30
N ASP A 226 18.64 0.96 -7.23
CA ASP A 226 18.47 0.14 -8.43
C ASP A 226 18.72 -1.36 -8.12
N TYR A 227 17.77 -1.97 -7.43
CA TYR A 227 17.81 -3.40 -7.10
C TYR A 227 17.67 -4.28 -8.33
N HIS A 228 16.93 -3.79 -9.36
CA HIS A 228 16.69 -4.55 -10.59
C HIS A 228 18.02 -4.93 -11.27
N GLU A 229 18.87 -3.95 -11.53
CA GLU A 229 20.16 -4.15 -12.20
C GLU A 229 21.10 -5.08 -11.40
N ALA A 230 20.96 -5.14 -10.09
CA ALA A 230 21.81 -5.99 -9.25
C ALA A 230 21.45 -7.48 -9.31
N LEU A 231 20.22 -7.79 -9.72
CA LEU A 231 19.65 -9.13 -9.65
C LEU A 231 19.33 -9.72 -11.05
N VAL A 232 19.39 -8.91 -12.10
CA VAL A 232 19.04 -9.32 -13.45
C VAL A 232 20.14 -10.18 -14.08
N ASP A 233 19.72 -11.19 -14.87
CA ASP A 233 20.58 -12.01 -15.72
C ASP A 233 20.68 -11.45 -17.15
N ARG A 234 21.42 -12.18 -18.04
CA ARG A 234 21.57 -11.79 -19.45
C ARG A 234 20.28 -11.84 -20.26
N ARG A 235 19.23 -12.50 -19.77
CA ARG A 235 17.91 -12.56 -20.42
C ARG A 235 17.00 -11.41 -19.98
N GLY A 236 17.45 -10.57 -19.02
CA GLY A 236 16.64 -9.52 -18.43
C GLY A 236 15.63 -10.03 -17.38
N LEU A 237 15.86 -11.24 -16.85
CA LEU A 237 15.05 -11.87 -15.82
C LEU A 237 15.85 -11.99 -14.52
N MET A 238 15.20 -12.30 -13.39
CA MET A 238 15.93 -12.52 -12.14
C MET A 238 16.85 -13.73 -12.29
N ASP A 239 18.12 -13.56 -11.95
CA ASP A 239 19.10 -14.65 -11.99
C ASP A 239 18.65 -15.77 -11.04
N ALA A 240 18.66 -17.00 -11.53
CA ALA A 240 18.22 -18.19 -10.81
C ALA A 240 18.97 -18.42 -9.47
N ARG A 241 20.15 -17.85 -9.32
CA ARG A 241 20.92 -17.92 -8.06
C ARG A 241 20.26 -17.14 -6.92
N TYR A 242 19.40 -16.18 -7.23
CA TYR A 242 18.85 -15.27 -6.22
C TYR A 242 17.41 -15.57 -5.81
N THR A 243 16.75 -16.54 -6.44
CA THR A 243 15.36 -16.89 -6.13
C THR A 243 15.07 -18.36 -6.40
N ASN A 244 14.16 -18.95 -5.63
CA ASN A 244 13.64 -20.30 -5.86
C ASN A 244 12.22 -20.28 -6.45
N ASP A 245 11.48 -19.21 -6.26
CA ASP A 245 10.09 -19.06 -6.68
C ASP A 245 9.88 -18.00 -7.78
N GLY A 246 10.96 -17.46 -8.29
CA GLY A 246 10.94 -16.48 -9.37
C GLY A 246 10.62 -15.04 -8.95
N VAL A 247 10.32 -14.80 -7.67
CA VAL A 247 9.91 -13.48 -7.16
C VAL A 247 10.73 -13.02 -5.97
N HIS A 248 10.86 -13.88 -4.95
CA HIS A 248 11.45 -13.52 -3.68
C HIS A 248 12.95 -13.77 -3.66
N PRO A 249 13.76 -12.77 -3.28
CA PRO A 249 15.19 -12.98 -3.12
C PRO A 249 15.51 -13.99 -2.01
N LEU A 250 16.52 -14.80 -2.24
CA LEU A 250 17.21 -15.56 -1.21
C LEU A 250 18.19 -14.65 -0.45
N ASP A 251 18.83 -15.16 0.60
CA ASP A 251 19.79 -14.41 1.42
C ASP A 251 20.90 -13.76 0.59
N ASN A 252 21.41 -14.46 -0.43
CA ASN A 252 22.42 -13.92 -1.35
C ASN A 252 21.87 -12.82 -2.26
N GLY A 253 20.58 -12.84 -2.60
CA GLY A 253 19.88 -11.77 -3.31
C GLY A 253 19.75 -10.52 -2.43
N TYR A 254 19.32 -10.67 -1.18
CA TYR A 254 19.32 -9.56 -0.21
C TYR A 254 20.72 -9.02 0.07
N ALA A 255 21.74 -9.89 0.12
CA ALA A 255 23.12 -9.45 0.26
C ALA A 255 23.60 -8.57 -0.92
N ARG A 256 23.03 -8.78 -2.13
CA ARG A 256 23.28 -7.90 -3.30
C ARG A 256 22.52 -6.58 -3.19
N MET A 257 21.32 -6.58 -2.64
CA MET A 257 20.48 -5.38 -2.47
C MET A 257 20.98 -4.47 -1.36
N ALA A 258 21.51 -5.03 -0.26
CA ALA A 258 21.87 -4.28 0.94
C ALA A 258 22.87 -3.11 0.70
N PRO A 259 23.98 -3.25 -0.02
CA PRO A 259 24.89 -2.14 -0.28
C PRO A 259 24.25 -1.05 -1.14
N ILE A 260 23.33 -1.39 -2.04
CA ILE A 260 22.58 -0.43 -2.87
C ILE A 260 21.63 0.38 -2.01
N ALA A 261 20.88 -0.29 -1.12
CA ALA A 261 20.04 0.38 -0.14
C ALA A 261 20.85 1.33 0.75
N ALA A 262 21.96 0.85 1.29
CA ALA A 262 22.84 1.66 2.15
C ALA A 262 23.35 2.92 1.44
N ALA A 263 23.76 2.80 0.17
CA ALA A 263 24.23 3.93 -0.63
C ALA A 263 23.10 4.95 -0.90
N ALA A 264 21.89 4.46 -1.23
CA ALA A 264 20.72 5.30 -1.46
C ALA A 264 20.26 6.02 -0.19
N ILE A 265 20.23 5.32 0.95
CA ILE A 265 19.93 5.90 2.27
C ILE A 265 20.95 6.97 2.64
N ALA A 266 22.25 6.69 2.46
CA ALA A 266 23.29 7.67 2.72
C ALA A 266 23.17 8.91 1.83
N LYS A 267 22.73 8.76 0.57
CA LYS A 267 22.43 9.88 -0.33
C LYS A 267 21.24 10.69 0.17
N ALA A 268 20.17 10.03 0.61
CA ALA A 268 18.97 10.70 1.15
C ALA A 268 19.31 11.49 2.43
N LEU A 269 20.06 10.91 3.35
CA LEU A 269 20.50 11.55 4.61
C LEU A 269 21.37 12.79 4.43
N ARG A 270 22.10 12.90 3.31
CA ARG A 270 22.90 14.12 3.02
C ARG A 270 22.04 15.34 2.67
N LYS A 271 20.82 15.11 2.20
CA LYS A 271 19.89 16.19 1.82
C LYS A 271 19.09 16.74 3.00
N THR A 272 19.01 16.02 4.11
CA THR A 272 18.30 16.44 5.33
C THR A 272 19.19 17.25 6.28
N ARG A 273 20.45 17.44 5.96
CA ARG A 273 21.42 18.28 6.67
C ARG A 273 21.51 19.66 6.00
#